data_a9d93640f0a6886b762b0073d83789b8
#
_entry.id   a9d93640f0a6886b762b0073d83789b8
#
_cell.length_a   1.000
_cell.length_b   1.000
_cell.length_c   1.000
_cell.angle_alpha   90.00
_cell.angle_beta   90.00
_cell.angle_gamma   90.00
#
_symmetry.space_group_name_H-M   'P 1'
#
loop_
_entity.id
_entity.type
_entity.pdbx_description
1 polymer ?
#
loop_
_entity_poly.entity_id
_entity_poly.type
_entity_poly.pdbx_seq_one_letter_code
_entity_poly.pdbx_strand_id
1 'polypeptide(L)'
;MNPEQFELVVLEAPIRKQKTWVYPWIGILFGVVVAILIGHPLAMLVNEFFNFINQGTPIDFRGAFAHSFHWFMWPMMLIFAVFGAIVWGFIGFILKHLRDSRLRLDTLHQEFELQVTTLRHHYKNLTIGIHGFSSRLKRKLANMDETYRQCFAEGKCPTYEEYHKEYEVLEHNVGILEEAAQRLEHTLEQELLFLKALTSSTLHSVPRDFYPFLAHCIDDLVGLRFREKDIRVEINSQPREECRDSLVLPLESHTMEVILQNVLSNAMKYGDHIHIGVLDSGDRLRVEVRDNGPGMDVQELKRHLVISKERREADSTHLGLQVSIHLLGKIGGRLSAWSRPGEGAMFVIEFPKHSSRFS
;
A
#
# COMPACT_ATOMS: atom_id res chain seq x y z
N MET A 1 -21.74 -9.01 -22.58
CA MET A 1 -22.40 -8.28 -21.51
C MET A 1 -21.75 -6.90 -21.45
N ASN A 2 -22.52 -5.81 -21.54
CA ASN A 2 -21.98 -4.46 -21.75
C ASN A 2 -21.34 -3.94 -20.44
N PRO A 3 -20.04 -3.54 -20.40
CA PRO A 3 -19.37 -3.10 -19.20
C PRO A 3 -19.93 -1.80 -18.60
N GLU A 4 -20.77 -1.07 -19.32
CA GLU A 4 -21.38 0.20 -18.86
C GLU A 4 -22.50 0.03 -17.81
N GLN A 5 -22.90 -1.21 -17.47
CA GLN A 5 -23.99 -1.47 -16.51
C GLN A 5 -23.50 -1.76 -15.07
N PHE A 6 -22.19 -1.69 -14.82
CA PHE A 6 -21.64 -2.04 -13.51
C PHE A 6 -21.23 -0.78 -12.74
N GLU A 7 -21.81 -0.59 -11.57
CA GLU A 7 -21.35 0.42 -10.61
C GLU A 7 -20.01 -0.03 -10.00
N LEU A 8 -18.90 0.33 -10.65
CA LEU A 8 -17.55 0.07 -10.17
C LEU A 8 -17.26 0.90 -8.92
N VAL A 9 -16.95 0.24 -7.82
CA VAL A 9 -16.45 0.92 -6.62
C VAL A 9 -15.00 1.31 -6.87
N VAL A 10 -14.75 2.62 -7.04
CA VAL A 10 -13.39 3.15 -7.20
C VAL A 10 -12.69 3.12 -5.85
N LEU A 11 -11.54 2.46 -5.82
CA LEU A 11 -10.69 2.29 -4.65
C LEU A 11 -9.49 3.21 -4.81
N GLU A 12 -9.63 4.44 -4.33
CA GLU A 12 -8.51 5.38 -4.32
C GLU A 12 -7.81 5.33 -2.97
N ALA A 13 -6.47 5.27 -3.00
CA ALA A 13 -5.70 5.57 -1.82
C ALA A 13 -6.10 6.98 -1.34
N PRO A 14 -6.35 7.20 -0.04
CA PRO A 14 -6.74 8.51 0.47
C PRO A 14 -5.55 9.47 0.39
N ILE A 15 -5.17 9.87 -0.83
CA ILE A 15 -4.19 10.93 -1.06
C ILE A 15 -4.92 12.24 -0.77
N ARG A 16 -4.99 12.59 0.50
CA ARG A 16 -5.41 13.90 0.95
C ARG A 16 -4.32 14.89 0.55
N LYS A 17 -4.33 15.34 -0.70
CA LYS A 17 -3.55 16.52 -1.14
C LYS A 17 -4.09 17.73 -0.36
N GLN A 18 -3.67 17.88 0.89
CA GLN A 18 -3.88 19.12 1.60
C GLN A 18 -3.05 20.20 0.89
N LYS A 19 -3.72 21.30 0.50
CA LYS A 19 -3.06 22.47 -0.10
C LYS A 19 -2.19 23.16 0.96
N THR A 20 -1.01 22.61 1.26
CA THR A 20 -0.06 23.19 2.22
C THR A 20 0.56 24.50 1.76
N TRP A 21 0.46 24.80 0.47
CA TRP A 21 0.89 26.06 -0.14
C TRP A 21 0.14 27.30 0.39
N VAL A 22 -0.97 27.12 1.08
CA VAL A 22 -1.76 28.20 1.67
C VAL A 22 -1.04 28.84 2.88
N TYR A 23 -0.22 28.09 3.62
CA TYR A 23 0.43 28.58 4.86
C TYR A 23 1.36 29.78 4.65
N PRO A 24 2.29 29.81 3.69
CA PRO A 24 3.12 30.99 3.45
C PRO A 24 2.29 32.23 3.10
N TRP A 25 1.25 32.10 2.29
CA TRP A 25 0.39 33.21 1.90
C TRP A 25 -0.44 33.77 3.07
N ILE A 26 -0.98 32.89 3.91
CA ILE A 26 -1.65 33.33 5.16
C ILE A 26 -0.65 34.03 6.07
N GLY A 27 0.57 33.52 6.19
CA GLY A 27 1.63 34.14 6.97
C GLY A 27 1.94 35.55 6.47
N ILE A 28 2.16 35.74 5.17
CA ILE A 28 2.42 37.05 4.57
C ILE A 28 1.29 38.03 4.87
N LEU A 29 0.03 37.65 4.57
CA LEU A 29 -1.13 38.51 4.81
C LEU A 29 -1.27 38.89 6.29
N PHE A 30 -1.15 37.91 7.18
CA PHE A 30 -1.21 38.14 8.63
C PHE A 30 -0.08 39.05 9.10
N GLY A 31 1.13 38.83 8.59
CA GLY A 31 2.29 39.65 8.91
C GLY A 31 2.14 41.10 8.53
N VAL A 32 1.60 41.41 7.35
CA VAL A 32 1.29 42.78 6.92
C VAL A 32 0.30 43.44 7.88
N VAL A 33 -0.80 42.72 8.20
CA VAL A 33 -1.84 43.25 9.08
C VAL A 33 -1.30 43.54 10.48
N VAL A 34 -0.57 42.59 11.08
CA VAL A 34 0.02 42.73 12.41
C VAL A 34 1.06 43.84 12.43
N ALA A 35 1.91 43.95 11.42
CA ALA A 35 2.94 44.98 11.38
C ALA A 35 2.37 46.39 11.28
N ILE A 36 1.28 46.58 10.50
CA ILE A 36 0.60 47.87 10.36
C ILE A 36 -0.20 48.23 11.62
N LEU A 37 -1.00 47.28 12.14
CA LEU A 37 -1.93 47.57 13.25
C LEU A 37 -1.28 47.57 14.62
N ILE A 38 -0.19 46.83 14.81
CA ILE A 38 0.46 46.67 16.11
C ILE A 38 1.91 47.11 16.05
N GLY A 39 2.71 46.64 15.10
CA GLY A 39 4.14 46.90 15.05
C GLY A 39 4.50 48.37 14.89
N HIS A 40 3.86 49.07 13.93
CA HIS A 40 4.10 50.48 13.68
C HIS A 40 3.64 51.37 14.84
N PRO A 41 2.41 51.26 15.40
CA PRO A 41 2.01 52.01 16.59
C PRO A 41 2.91 51.76 17.80
N LEU A 42 3.32 50.50 18.01
CA LEU A 42 4.25 50.17 19.11
C LEU A 42 5.61 50.86 18.97
N ALA A 43 6.16 50.93 17.76
CA ALA A 43 7.39 51.63 17.48
C ALA A 43 7.27 53.15 17.77
N MET A 44 6.12 53.76 17.46
CA MET A 44 5.86 55.16 17.81
C MET A 44 5.78 55.36 19.31
N LEU A 45 5.15 54.49 20.07
CA LEU A 45 5.14 54.54 21.54
C LEU A 45 6.52 54.39 22.16
N VAL A 46 7.35 53.50 21.62
CA VAL A 46 8.74 53.34 22.03
C VAL A 46 9.53 54.60 21.76
N ASN A 47 9.34 55.27 20.64
CA ASN A 47 9.99 56.54 20.33
C ASN A 47 9.58 57.65 21.30
N GLU A 48 8.28 57.75 21.66
CA GLU A 48 7.82 58.69 22.71
C GLU A 48 8.49 58.43 24.06
N PHE A 49 8.63 57.14 24.42
CA PHE A 49 9.31 56.76 25.65
C PHE A 49 10.82 57.17 25.65
N PHE A 50 11.50 57.04 24.51
CA PHE A 50 12.89 57.51 24.37
C PHE A 50 12.98 59.05 24.46
N ASN A 51 12.03 59.79 23.87
CA ASN A 51 11.96 61.23 23.97
C ASN A 51 11.73 61.67 25.42
N PHE A 52 10.89 60.98 26.19
CA PHE A 52 10.70 61.21 27.61
C PHE A 52 12.01 61.04 28.39
N ILE A 53 12.76 59.96 28.16
CA ILE A 53 14.03 59.68 28.84
C ILE A 53 15.08 60.78 28.51
N ASN A 54 15.19 61.18 27.26
CA ASN A 54 16.25 61.99 26.76
C ASN A 54 15.98 63.52 26.96
N GLN A 55 14.69 63.90 26.83
CA GLN A 55 14.32 65.34 26.80
C GLN A 55 13.33 65.76 27.89
N GLY A 56 12.84 64.78 28.69
CA GLY A 56 11.89 65.09 29.78
C GLY A 56 10.46 65.45 29.25
N THR A 57 10.17 65.25 28.01
CA THR A 57 8.84 65.53 27.40
C THR A 57 7.75 64.56 27.91
N PRO A 58 6.56 65.05 28.32
CA PRO A 58 5.51 64.17 28.80
C PRO A 58 5.06 63.18 27.71
N ILE A 59 4.83 61.91 28.08
CA ILE A 59 4.43 60.87 27.17
C ILE A 59 2.96 61.09 26.77
N ASP A 60 2.70 61.30 25.46
CA ASP A 60 1.35 61.36 24.92
C ASP A 60 1.01 60.06 24.17
N PHE A 61 0.48 59.05 24.86
CA PHE A 61 0.07 57.78 24.27
C PHE A 61 -1.03 57.92 23.21
N ARG A 62 -1.97 58.86 23.41
CA ARG A 62 -3.08 59.05 22.43
C ARG A 62 -2.59 59.73 21.16
N GLY A 63 -1.76 60.75 21.30
CA GLY A 63 -1.17 61.44 20.16
C GLY A 63 -0.26 60.52 19.35
N ALA A 64 0.61 59.75 20.00
CA ALA A 64 1.48 58.78 19.32
C ALA A 64 0.71 57.73 18.53
N PHE A 65 -0.36 57.18 19.11
CA PHE A 65 -1.21 56.20 18.42
C PHE A 65 -1.97 56.84 17.24
N ALA A 66 -2.54 58.02 17.41
CA ALA A 66 -3.23 58.75 16.33
C ALA A 66 -2.27 59.13 15.20
N HIS A 67 -1.05 59.59 15.53
CA HIS A 67 -0.02 59.93 14.56
C HIS A 67 0.46 58.74 13.73
N SER A 68 0.48 57.51 14.33
CA SER A 68 0.93 56.32 13.62
C SER A 68 0.10 55.99 12.38
N PHE A 69 -1.17 56.44 12.32
CA PHE A 69 -2.06 56.26 11.13
C PHE A 69 -2.20 57.48 10.25
N HIS A 70 -1.42 58.55 10.52
CA HIS A 70 -1.51 59.74 9.69
C HIS A 70 -0.92 59.51 8.30
N TRP A 71 -1.49 60.12 7.25
CA TRP A 71 -1.08 59.93 5.88
C TRP A 71 0.42 60.17 5.62
N PHE A 72 1.02 61.04 6.32
CA PHE A 72 2.43 61.39 6.24
C PHE A 72 3.36 60.22 6.72
N MET A 73 2.86 59.26 7.50
CA MET A 73 3.59 58.10 7.98
C MET A 73 3.55 56.90 7.04
N TRP A 74 2.92 56.98 5.88
CA TRP A 74 2.82 55.92 4.88
C TRP A 74 4.15 55.23 4.53
N PRO A 75 5.29 55.98 4.35
CA PRO A 75 6.55 55.34 4.03
C PRO A 75 7.05 54.42 5.18
N MET A 76 6.87 54.84 6.43
CA MET A 76 7.21 54.01 7.60
C MET A 76 6.28 52.77 7.67
N MET A 77 4.99 52.95 7.51
CA MET A 77 4.03 51.84 7.51
C MET A 77 4.38 50.82 6.41
N LEU A 78 4.82 51.24 5.21
CA LEU A 78 5.27 50.36 4.15
C LEU A 78 6.47 49.50 4.58
N ILE A 79 7.47 50.12 5.24
CA ILE A 79 8.64 49.38 5.75
C ILE A 79 8.21 48.32 6.76
N PHE A 80 7.33 48.64 7.69
CA PHE A 80 6.78 47.68 8.66
C PHE A 80 5.98 46.58 7.99
N ALA A 81 5.17 46.92 6.98
CA ALA A 81 4.39 45.94 6.20
C ALA A 81 5.30 44.93 5.49
N VAL A 82 6.38 45.41 4.83
CA VAL A 82 7.35 44.58 4.14
C VAL A 82 8.08 43.67 5.14
N PHE A 83 8.55 44.24 6.25
CA PHE A 83 9.21 43.46 7.30
C PHE A 83 8.28 42.39 7.89
N GLY A 84 7.04 42.76 8.21
CA GLY A 84 6.01 41.83 8.68
C GLY A 84 5.72 40.72 7.69
N ALA A 85 5.61 41.06 6.40
CA ALA A 85 5.41 40.09 5.34
C ALA A 85 6.56 39.07 5.27
N ILE A 86 7.82 39.53 5.36
CA ILE A 86 9.01 38.67 5.33
C ILE A 86 9.04 37.73 6.55
N VAL A 87 8.91 38.29 7.76
CA VAL A 87 9.01 37.49 8.99
C VAL A 87 7.91 36.44 9.09
N TRP A 88 6.66 36.85 8.90
CA TRP A 88 5.53 35.91 8.99
C TRP A 88 5.38 35.00 7.79
N GLY A 89 5.82 35.44 6.60
CA GLY A 89 5.95 34.59 5.42
C GLY A 89 6.97 33.45 5.67
N PHE A 90 8.09 33.78 6.29
CA PHE A 90 9.10 32.78 6.68
C PHE A 90 8.57 31.80 7.74
N ILE A 91 7.83 32.28 8.75
CA ILE A 91 7.15 31.44 9.73
C ILE A 91 6.14 30.51 9.03
N GLY A 92 5.34 31.03 8.11
CA GLY A 92 4.42 30.24 7.30
C GLY A 92 5.12 29.16 6.46
N PHE A 93 6.29 29.48 5.92
CA PHE A 93 7.13 28.51 5.20
C PHE A 93 7.66 27.40 6.11
N ILE A 94 8.14 27.74 7.31
CA ILE A 94 8.58 26.76 8.32
C ILE A 94 7.40 25.87 8.72
N LEU A 95 6.23 26.43 8.99
CA LEU A 95 5.04 25.65 9.34
C LEU A 95 4.62 24.69 8.23
N LYS A 96 4.69 25.15 6.98
CA LYS A 96 4.48 24.27 5.83
C LYS A 96 5.47 23.11 5.84
N HIS A 97 6.77 23.39 5.98
CA HIS A 97 7.82 22.36 5.94
C HIS A 97 7.66 21.34 7.08
N LEU A 98 7.37 21.81 8.29
CA LEU A 98 7.10 20.94 9.45
C LEU A 98 5.88 20.05 9.23
N ARG A 99 4.81 20.61 8.62
CA ARG A 99 3.61 19.83 8.33
C ARG A 99 3.84 18.80 7.24
N ASP A 100 4.55 19.16 6.17
CA ASP A 100 4.91 18.24 5.10
C ASP A 100 5.80 17.09 5.63
N SER A 101 6.73 17.40 6.54
CA SER A 101 7.57 16.40 7.20
C SER A 101 6.76 15.46 8.10
N ARG A 102 5.81 15.99 8.88
CA ARG A 102 4.89 15.15 9.69
C ARG A 102 4.04 14.23 8.83
N LEU A 103 3.47 14.74 7.73
CA LEU A 103 2.68 13.92 6.82
C LEU A 103 3.51 12.78 6.20
N ARG A 104 4.78 13.05 5.86
CA ARG A 104 5.71 12.01 5.39
C ARG A 104 6.00 10.96 6.45
N LEU A 105 6.24 11.40 7.69
CA LEU A 105 6.46 10.49 8.83
C LEU A 105 5.23 9.61 9.09
N ASP A 106 4.03 10.20 9.07
CA ASP A 106 2.78 9.44 9.25
C ASP A 106 2.60 8.40 8.14
N THR A 107 2.91 8.76 6.89
CA THR A 107 2.85 7.83 5.76
C THR A 107 3.85 6.68 5.93
N LEU A 108 5.11 7.00 6.25
CA LEU A 108 6.15 5.99 6.51
C LEU A 108 5.78 5.09 7.69
N HIS A 109 5.20 5.65 8.75
CA HIS A 109 4.75 4.87 9.90
C HIS A 109 3.62 3.89 9.53
N GLN A 110 2.65 4.34 8.73
CA GLN A 110 1.59 3.48 8.22
C GLN A 110 2.13 2.37 7.30
N GLU A 111 3.08 2.70 6.41
CA GLU A 111 3.75 1.72 5.56
C GLU A 111 4.49 0.68 6.41
N PHE A 112 5.23 1.12 7.43
CA PHE A 112 5.95 0.24 8.33
C PHE A 112 5.03 -0.66 9.15
N GLU A 113 3.93 -0.12 9.71
CA GLU A 113 2.93 -0.93 10.43
C GLU A 113 2.29 -1.98 9.53
N LEU A 114 2.00 -1.63 8.27
CA LEU A 114 1.48 -2.57 7.29
C LEU A 114 2.48 -3.72 7.05
N GLN A 115 3.76 -3.39 6.85
CA GLN A 115 4.85 -4.36 6.67
C GLN A 115 4.97 -5.31 7.85
N VAL A 116 5.03 -4.78 9.08
CA VAL A 116 5.16 -5.57 10.31
C VAL A 116 3.96 -6.51 10.50
N THR A 117 2.76 -6.03 10.18
CA THR A 117 1.53 -6.84 10.32
C THR A 117 1.52 -7.98 9.31
N THR A 118 1.93 -7.73 8.07
CA THR A 118 2.05 -8.75 7.03
C THR A 118 3.07 -9.81 7.41
N LEU A 119 4.28 -9.40 7.79
CA LEU A 119 5.34 -10.31 8.24
C LEU A 119 4.87 -11.17 9.42
N ARG A 120 4.27 -10.58 10.45
CA ARG A 120 3.76 -11.30 11.62
C ARG A 120 2.76 -12.38 11.24
N HIS A 121 1.85 -12.06 10.31
CA HIS A 121 0.85 -13.02 9.85
C HIS A 121 1.48 -14.20 9.11
N HIS A 122 2.44 -13.95 8.22
CA HIS A 122 3.15 -14.99 7.49
C HIS A 122 3.97 -15.87 8.43
N TYR A 123 4.71 -15.29 9.38
CA TYR A 123 5.44 -16.05 10.39
C TYR A 123 4.52 -16.94 11.24
N LYS A 124 3.34 -16.43 11.62
CA LYS A 124 2.36 -17.21 12.40
C LYS A 124 1.88 -18.43 11.60
N ASN A 125 1.51 -18.27 10.35
CA ASN A 125 1.05 -19.38 9.49
C ASN A 125 2.14 -20.41 9.25
N LEU A 126 3.36 -19.97 9.05
CA LEU A 126 4.57 -20.79 8.97
C LEU A 126 4.80 -21.62 10.19
N THR A 127 4.81 -20.98 11.37
CA THR A 127 5.03 -21.63 12.65
C THR A 127 3.97 -22.70 12.91
N ILE A 128 2.70 -22.42 12.59
CA ILE A 128 1.60 -23.39 12.70
C ILE A 128 1.83 -24.60 11.78
N GLY A 129 2.25 -24.36 10.52
CA GLY A 129 2.57 -25.40 9.56
C GLY A 129 3.69 -26.31 10.04
N ILE A 130 4.85 -25.74 10.37
CA ILE A 130 6.04 -26.45 10.84
C ILE A 130 5.74 -27.21 12.15
N HIS A 131 5.04 -26.59 13.10
CA HIS A 131 4.68 -27.24 14.37
C HIS A 131 3.71 -28.42 14.16
N GLY A 132 2.72 -28.26 13.29
CA GLY A 132 1.79 -29.32 12.92
C GLY A 132 2.48 -30.53 12.29
N PHE A 133 3.46 -30.30 11.39
CA PHE A 133 4.26 -31.37 10.79
C PHE A 133 5.22 -32.03 11.78
N SER A 134 5.94 -31.25 12.57
CA SER A 134 6.84 -31.75 13.59
C SER A 134 6.10 -32.63 14.61
N SER A 135 4.91 -32.25 15.03
CA SER A 135 4.08 -33.01 15.94
C SER A 135 3.59 -34.35 15.34
N ARG A 136 3.23 -34.33 14.03
CA ARG A 136 2.87 -35.58 13.32
C ARG A 136 4.06 -36.53 13.16
N LEU A 137 5.24 -35.99 12.82
CA LEU A 137 6.46 -36.76 12.67
C LEU A 137 6.88 -37.40 14.01
N LYS A 138 6.86 -36.61 15.11
CA LYS A 138 7.14 -37.12 16.46
C LYS A 138 6.20 -38.25 16.87
N ARG A 139 4.91 -38.09 16.62
CA ARG A 139 3.90 -39.13 16.92
C ARG A 139 4.13 -40.41 16.10
N LYS A 140 4.49 -40.29 14.81
CA LYS A 140 4.82 -41.46 13.99
C LYS A 140 6.08 -42.15 14.43
N LEU A 141 7.15 -41.40 14.71
CA LEU A 141 8.39 -41.97 15.27
C LEU A 141 8.16 -42.71 16.60
N ALA A 142 7.34 -42.13 17.51
CA ALA A 142 6.98 -42.75 18.77
C ALA A 142 6.19 -44.06 18.54
N ASN A 143 5.24 -44.08 17.61
CA ASN A 143 4.51 -45.31 17.29
C ASN A 143 5.41 -46.38 16.67
N MET A 144 6.37 -46.00 15.83
CA MET A 144 7.37 -46.97 15.29
C MET A 144 8.21 -47.54 16.41
N ASP A 145 8.74 -46.72 17.34
CA ASP A 145 9.56 -47.19 18.48
C ASP A 145 8.76 -48.16 19.38
N GLU A 146 7.50 -47.85 19.62
CA GLU A 146 6.62 -48.73 20.42
C GLU A 146 6.32 -50.08 19.74
N THR A 147 6.06 -50.03 18.41
CA THR A 147 5.85 -51.26 17.61
C THR A 147 7.12 -52.12 17.59
N TYR A 148 8.28 -51.51 17.42
CA TYR A 148 9.55 -52.23 17.47
C TYR A 148 9.82 -52.86 18.83
N ARG A 149 9.54 -52.17 19.95
CA ARG A 149 9.72 -52.69 21.33
C ARG A 149 8.79 -53.87 21.58
N GLN A 150 7.54 -53.79 21.13
CA GLN A 150 6.58 -54.90 21.29
C GLN A 150 7.00 -56.12 20.45
N CYS A 151 7.43 -55.93 19.20
CA CYS A 151 7.92 -57.00 18.35
C CYS A 151 9.16 -57.69 18.92
N PHE A 152 10.08 -56.93 19.52
CA PHE A 152 11.27 -57.50 20.20
C PHE A 152 10.90 -58.28 21.44
N ALA A 153 9.93 -57.83 22.23
CA ALA A 153 9.48 -58.50 23.45
C ALA A 153 8.72 -59.80 23.16
N GLU A 154 8.00 -59.88 22.05
CA GLU A 154 7.18 -61.03 21.65
C GLU A 154 7.90 -62.04 20.73
N GLY A 155 9.13 -61.74 20.33
CA GLY A 155 9.88 -62.55 19.36
C GLY A 155 9.25 -62.64 17.96
N LYS A 156 8.33 -61.73 17.67
CA LYS A 156 7.66 -61.57 16.37
C LYS A 156 8.16 -60.26 15.72
N CYS A 157 9.11 -60.36 14.80
CA CYS A 157 9.44 -59.21 13.96
C CYS A 157 8.31 -58.93 13.00
N PRO A 158 7.97 -57.66 12.75
CA PRO A 158 7.00 -57.28 11.72
C PRO A 158 7.42 -57.86 10.37
N THR A 159 6.45 -58.29 9.58
CA THR A 159 6.70 -58.72 8.21
C THR A 159 7.27 -57.55 7.40
N TYR A 160 8.05 -57.87 6.36
CA TYR A 160 8.59 -56.85 5.44
C TYR A 160 7.51 -55.92 4.92
N GLU A 161 6.28 -56.41 4.69
CA GLU A 161 5.14 -55.61 4.25
C GLU A 161 4.65 -54.58 5.26
N GLU A 162 4.66 -54.90 6.55
CA GLU A 162 4.27 -53.90 7.60
C GLU A 162 5.31 -52.84 7.75
N TYR A 163 6.60 -53.21 7.69
CA TYR A 163 7.70 -52.23 7.70
C TYR A 163 7.68 -51.32 6.48
N HIS A 164 7.44 -51.88 5.31
CA HIS A 164 7.38 -51.11 4.04
C HIS A 164 6.23 -50.11 4.03
N LYS A 165 5.09 -50.47 4.58
CA LYS A 165 3.93 -49.60 4.70
C LYS A 165 4.18 -48.41 5.65
N GLU A 166 4.91 -48.63 6.75
CA GLU A 166 5.29 -47.54 7.67
C GLU A 166 6.36 -46.64 7.04
N TYR A 167 7.29 -47.18 6.27
CA TYR A 167 8.31 -46.45 5.54
C TYR A 167 7.68 -45.54 4.45
N GLU A 168 6.73 -46.05 3.65
CA GLU A 168 5.98 -45.24 2.65
C GLU A 168 5.28 -44.04 3.31
N VAL A 169 4.68 -44.25 4.47
CA VAL A 169 4.02 -43.15 5.19
C VAL A 169 5.05 -42.13 5.73
N LEU A 170 6.24 -42.57 6.10
CA LEU A 170 7.32 -41.67 6.53
C LEU A 170 7.84 -40.84 5.36
N GLU A 171 8.11 -41.52 4.23
CA GLU A 171 8.55 -40.90 2.96
C GLU A 171 7.54 -39.86 2.47
N HIS A 172 6.25 -40.20 2.49
CA HIS A 172 5.18 -39.26 2.16
C HIS A 172 5.18 -38.03 3.09
N ASN A 173 5.38 -38.21 4.42
CA ASN A 173 5.43 -37.08 5.34
C ASN A 173 6.69 -36.21 5.16
N VAL A 174 7.82 -36.80 4.77
CA VAL A 174 9.06 -36.06 4.43
C VAL A 174 8.81 -35.24 3.14
N GLY A 175 8.18 -35.82 2.13
CA GLY A 175 7.81 -35.10 0.91
C GLY A 175 6.91 -33.89 1.19
N ILE A 176 5.92 -34.03 2.09
CA ILE A 176 5.08 -32.91 2.52
C ILE A 176 5.90 -31.83 3.25
N LEU A 177 6.91 -32.22 4.00
CA LEU A 177 7.78 -31.27 4.73
C LEU A 177 8.69 -30.51 3.77
N GLU A 178 9.24 -31.17 2.75
CA GLU A 178 10.01 -30.54 1.67
C GLU A 178 9.14 -29.54 0.87
N GLU A 179 7.93 -29.94 0.52
CA GLU A 179 7.00 -29.04 -0.18
C GLU A 179 6.62 -27.83 0.70
N ALA A 180 6.41 -28.03 2.00
CA ALA A 180 6.15 -26.93 2.92
C ALA A 180 7.37 -25.99 3.05
N ALA A 181 8.59 -26.51 3.03
CA ALA A 181 9.82 -25.72 3.06
C ALA A 181 10.01 -24.90 1.77
N GLN A 182 9.73 -25.50 0.61
CA GLN A 182 9.79 -24.80 -0.68
C GLN A 182 8.71 -23.69 -0.77
N ARG A 183 7.50 -23.96 -0.30
CA ARG A 183 6.44 -22.95 -0.21
C ARG A 183 6.84 -21.81 0.73
N LEU A 184 7.60 -22.11 1.78
CA LEU A 184 8.16 -21.12 2.69
C LEU A 184 9.15 -20.20 2.01
N GLU A 185 10.14 -20.78 1.34
CA GLU A 185 11.19 -20.05 0.62
C GLU A 185 10.57 -19.09 -0.40
N HIS A 186 9.64 -19.60 -1.21
CA HIS A 186 8.92 -18.79 -2.18
C HIS A 186 8.09 -17.66 -1.52
N THR A 187 7.44 -17.93 -0.39
CA THR A 187 6.69 -16.89 0.33
C THR A 187 7.62 -15.81 0.87
N LEU A 188 8.79 -16.17 1.39
CA LEU A 188 9.81 -15.21 1.84
C LEU A 188 10.33 -14.34 0.69
N GLU A 189 10.57 -14.93 -0.47
CA GLU A 189 10.98 -14.16 -1.67
C GLU A 189 9.91 -13.17 -2.10
N GLN A 190 8.64 -13.57 -2.12
CA GLN A 190 7.52 -12.66 -2.41
C GLN A 190 7.39 -11.54 -1.40
N GLU A 191 7.60 -11.82 -0.10
CA GLU A 191 7.58 -10.81 0.94
C GLU A 191 8.73 -9.82 0.81
N LEU A 192 9.92 -10.28 0.44
CA LEU A 192 11.06 -9.41 0.15
C LEU A 192 10.79 -8.52 -1.07
N LEU A 193 10.18 -9.05 -2.12
CA LEU A 193 9.74 -8.29 -3.28
C LEU A 193 8.71 -7.22 -2.89
N PHE A 194 7.74 -7.59 -2.06
CA PHE A 194 6.74 -6.69 -1.51
C PHE A 194 7.36 -5.56 -0.68
N LEU A 195 8.25 -5.89 0.26
CA LEU A 195 8.99 -4.91 1.05
C LEU A 195 9.81 -3.97 0.16
N LYS A 196 10.48 -4.50 -0.85
CA LYS A 196 11.24 -3.72 -1.84
C LYS A 196 10.33 -2.76 -2.62
N ALA A 197 9.15 -3.21 -3.06
CA ALA A 197 8.20 -2.37 -3.76
C ALA A 197 7.65 -1.24 -2.87
N LEU A 198 7.40 -1.51 -1.58
CA LEU A 198 6.95 -0.50 -0.62
C LEU A 198 8.03 0.52 -0.25
N THR A 199 9.27 0.07 -0.04
CA THR A 199 10.40 0.93 0.40
C THR A 199 11.11 1.64 -0.74
N SER A 200 10.91 1.19 -1.98
CA SER A 200 11.51 1.82 -3.16
C SER A 200 11.01 3.27 -3.32
N SER A 201 11.93 4.21 -3.12
CA SER A 201 11.69 5.64 -3.34
C SER A 201 11.83 6.04 -4.81
N THR A 202 12.55 5.24 -5.59
CA THR A 202 12.81 5.44 -7.01
C THR A 202 12.11 4.35 -7.82
N LEU A 203 11.09 4.74 -8.58
CA LEU A 203 10.40 3.84 -9.51
C LEU A 203 11.24 3.75 -10.78
N HIS A 204 11.94 2.65 -10.96
CA HIS A 204 12.67 2.37 -12.19
C HIS A 204 11.76 1.61 -13.16
N SER A 205 11.14 2.33 -14.10
CA SER A 205 10.40 1.69 -15.18
C SER A 205 11.32 1.34 -16.34
N VAL A 206 11.23 0.09 -16.79
CA VAL A 206 11.99 -0.45 -17.92
C VAL A 206 10.99 -0.87 -18.99
N PRO A 207 11.26 -0.62 -20.28
CA PRO A 207 10.41 -1.14 -21.36
C PRO A 207 10.31 -2.66 -21.26
N ARG A 208 9.07 -3.18 -21.11
CA ARG A 208 8.80 -4.61 -20.99
C ARG A 208 7.51 -4.94 -21.74
N ASP A 209 7.46 -6.10 -22.34
CA ASP A 209 6.23 -6.62 -22.94
C ASP A 209 5.29 -7.12 -21.82
N PHE A 210 4.09 -6.55 -21.78
CA PHE A 210 3.13 -6.79 -20.71
C PHE A 210 2.53 -8.19 -20.75
N TYR A 211 2.27 -8.76 -21.94
CA TYR A 211 1.65 -10.07 -22.04
C TYR A 211 2.53 -11.22 -21.54
N PRO A 212 3.79 -11.35 -21.96
CA PRO A 212 4.71 -12.32 -21.37
C PRO A 212 4.92 -12.12 -19.87
N PHE A 213 4.93 -10.87 -19.40
CA PHE A 213 5.04 -10.55 -17.98
C PHE A 213 3.81 -11.02 -17.20
N LEU A 214 2.60 -10.78 -17.73
CA LEU A 214 1.34 -11.26 -17.15
C LEU A 214 1.29 -12.78 -17.11
N ALA A 215 1.68 -13.44 -18.22
CA ALA A 215 1.75 -14.89 -18.30
C ALA A 215 2.68 -15.49 -17.25
N HIS A 216 3.85 -14.88 -17.02
CA HIS A 216 4.79 -15.31 -15.98
C HIS A 216 4.16 -15.21 -14.57
N CYS A 217 3.47 -14.10 -14.25
CA CYS A 217 2.77 -13.96 -12.97
C CYS A 217 1.68 -15.03 -12.76
N ILE A 218 0.99 -15.43 -13.84
CA ILE A 218 -0.03 -16.47 -13.80
C ILE A 218 0.63 -17.84 -13.57
N ASP A 219 1.71 -18.15 -14.31
CA ASP A 219 2.45 -19.42 -14.21
C ASP A 219 2.98 -19.67 -12.81
N ASP A 220 3.57 -18.64 -12.20
CA ASP A 220 4.06 -18.70 -10.82
C ASP A 220 2.93 -19.02 -9.82
N LEU A 221 1.77 -18.39 -9.98
CA LEU A 221 0.64 -18.64 -9.09
C LEU A 221 0.05 -20.04 -9.27
N VAL A 222 -0.17 -20.47 -10.51
CA VAL A 222 -0.74 -21.80 -10.82
C VAL A 222 0.24 -22.89 -10.43
N GLY A 223 1.53 -22.74 -10.78
CA GLY A 223 2.55 -23.76 -10.53
C GLY A 223 2.91 -23.96 -9.05
N LEU A 224 2.90 -22.87 -8.27
CA LEU A 224 3.41 -22.90 -6.89
C LEU A 224 2.30 -22.86 -5.83
N ARG A 225 1.22 -22.12 -6.08
CA ARG A 225 0.19 -21.87 -5.06
C ARG A 225 -1.10 -22.63 -5.28
N PHE A 226 -1.47 -22.89 -6.52
CA PHE A 226 -2.75 -23.50 -6.92
C PHE A 226 -2.57 -24.79 -7.74
N ARG A 227 -1.44 -25.48 -7.56
CA ARG A 227 -1.08 -26.69 -8.32
C ARG A 227 -2.13 -27.81 -8.26
N GLU A 228 -2.84 -27.91 -7.14
CA GLU A 228 -3.87 -28.95 -6.94
C GLU A 228 -5.25 -28.53 -7.47
N LYS A 229 -5.41 -27.28 -7.92
CA LYS A 229 -6.66 -26.72 -8.39
C LYS A 229 -6.64 -26.65 -9.92
N ASP A 230 -7.65 -27.22 -10.58
CA ASP A 230 -7.82 -27.06 -12.04
C ASP A 230 -8.34 -25.65 -12.34
N ILE A 231 -7.41 -24.74 -12.66
CA ILE A 231 -7.72 -23.34 -12.93
C ILE A 231 -7.58 -23.08 -14.43
N ARG A 232 -8.66 -22.59 -15.03
CA ARG A 232 -8.68 -22.14 -16.42
C ARG A 232 -8.51 -20.64 -16.48
N VAL A 233 -7.51 -20.19 -17.25
CA VAL A 233 -7.24 -18.77 -17.45
C VAL A 233 -7.36 -18.41 -18.91
N GLU A 234 -8.18 -17.40 -19.20
CA GLU A 234 -8.33 -16.81 -20.53
C GLU A 234 -7.83 -15.35 -20.51
N ILE A 235 -7.09 -14.99 -21.57
CA ILE A 235 -6.61 -13.62 -21.79
C ILE A 235 -7.24 -13.12 -23.09
N ASN A 236 -7.98 -12.00 -23.03
CA ASN A 236 -8.72 -11.44 -24.18
C ASN A 236 -9.61 -12.49 -24.88
N SER A 237 -10.28 -13.34 -24.11
CA SER A 237 -11.15 -14.43 -24.62
C SER A 237 -10.41 -15.53 -25.39
N GLN A 238 -9.11 -15.67 -25.22
CA GLN A 238 -8.29 -16.76 -25.74
C GLN A 238 -7.69 -17.54 -24.58
N PRO A 239 -7.54 -18.88 -24.69
CA PRO A 239 -6.75 -19.63 -23.72
C PRO A 239 -5.37 -19.00 -23.55
N ARG A 240 -4.87 -18.97 -22.31
CA ARG A 240 -3.58 -18.35 -21.97
C ARG A 240 -2.43 -18.83 -22.87
N GLU A 241 -2.42 -20.13 -23.20
CA GLU A 241 -1.39 -20.79 -24.00
C GLU A 241 -1.38 -20.32 -25.47
N GLU A 242 -2.51 -19.82 -25.96
CA GLU A 242 -2.71 -19.37 -27.35
C GLU A 242 -2.51 -17.84 -27.49
N CYS A 243 -2.48 -17.09 -26.38
CA CYS A 243 -2.30 -15.64 -26.42
C CYS A 243 -0.93 -15.26 -26.97
N ARG A 244 -0.91 -14.55 -28.11
CA ARG A 244 0.29 -14.04 -28.80
C ARG A 244 0.34 -12.52 -28.86
N ASP A 245 -0.53 -11.86 -28.12
CA ASP A 245 -0.55 -10.41 -28.05
C ASP A 245 0.78 -9.88 -27.50
N SER A 246 1.17 -8.68 -27.92
CA SER A 246 2.37 -7.98 -27.47
C SER A 246 2.07 -6.52 -27.23
N LEU A 247 2.48 -6.00 -26.07
CA LEU A 247 2.32 -4.62 -25.68
C LEU A 247 3.52 -4.16 -24.87
N VAL A 248 4.45 -3.48 -25.52
CA VAL A 248 5.65 -2.95 -24.84
C VAL A 248 5.34 -1.59 -24.21
N LEU A 249 5.56 -1.48 -22.91
CA LEU A 249 5.38 -0.24 -22.15
C LEU A 249 6.44 -0.14 -21.04
N PRO A 250 6.76 1.09 -20.59
CA PRO A 250 7.61 1.27 -19.43
C PRO A 250 6.89 0.77 -18.18
N LEU A 251 7.42 -0.30 -17.60
CA LEU A 251 6.81 -1.00 -16.46
C LEU A 251 7.78 -0.99 -15.26
N GLU A 252 7.27 -0.63 -14.10
CA GLU A 252 7.95 -0.91 -12.83
C GLU A 252 7.59 -2.34 -12.42
N SER A 253 8.47 -3.28 -12.80
CA SER A 253 8.18 -4.72 -12.78
C SER A 253 7.83 -5.23 -11.39
N HIS A 254 8.58 -4.83 -10.34
CA HIS A 254 8.35 -5.35 -8.98
C HIS A 254 7.02 -4.89 -8.39
N THR A 255 6.69 -3.60 -8.54
CA THR A 255 5.40 -3.06 -8.10
C THR A 255 4.24 -3.71 -8.83
N MET A 256 4.34 -3.85 -10.16
CA MET A 256 3.28 -4.45 -10.96
C MET A 256 3.11 -5.93 -10.68
N GLU A 257 4.19 -6.66 -10.47
CA GLU A 257 4.17 -8.07 -10.07
C GLU A 257 3.40 -8.28 -8.77
N VAL A 258 3.70 -7.50 -7.72
CA VAL A 258 2.98 -7.56 -6.45
C VAL A 258 1.49 -7.26 -6.63
N ILE A 259 1.15 -6.24 -7.44
CA ILE A 259 -0.25 -5.88 -7.70
C ILE A 259 -0.98 -7.02 -8.42
N LEU A 260 -0.40 -7.54 -9.50
CA LEU A 260 -0.99 -8.63 -10.28
C LEU A 260 -1.12 -9.90 -9.46
N GLN A 261 -0.09 -10.31 -8.73
CA GLN A 261 -0.12 -11.50 -7.87
C GLN A 261 -1.21 -11.41 -6.80
N ASN A 262 -1.41 -10.25 -6.18
CA ASN A 262 -2.47 -10.05 -5.19
C ASN A 262 -3.86 -10.18 -5.80
N VAL A 263 -4.09 -9.55 -6.96
CA VAL A 263 -5.41 -9.58 -7.61
C VAL A 263 -5.70 -10.97 -8.21
N LEU A 264 -4.74 -11.55 -8.93
CA LEU A 264 -4.86 -12.90 -9.52
C LEU A 264 -5.00 -13.98 -8.46
N SER A 265 -4.21 -13.92 -7.38
CA SER A 265 -4.31 -14.88 -6.27
C SER A 265 -5.69 -14.84 -5.60
N ASN A 266 -6.30 -13.66 -5.45
CA ASN A 266 -7.67 -13.57 -4.95
C ASN A 266 -8.67 -14.18 -5.92
N ALA A 267 -8.58 -13.90 -7.22
CA ALA A 267 -9.43 -14.48 -8.22
C ALA A 267 -9.33 -16.02 -8.26
N MET A 268 -8.10 -16.57 -8.26
CA MET A 268 -7.83 -18.01 -8.27
C MET A 268 -8.21 -18.72 -6.96
N LYS A 269 -8.21 -18.02 -5.84
CA LYS A 269 -8.63 -18.55 -4.54
C LYS A 269 -10.13 -18.87 -4.54
N TYR A 270 -10.94 -17.98 -5.08
CA TYR A 270 -12.39 -18.06 -4.99
C TYR A 270 -13.05 -18.62 -6.27
N GLY A 271 -12.43 -18.45 -7.45
CA GLY A 271 -12.88 -18.98 -8.72
C GLY A 271 -11.94 -20.04 -9.29
N ASP A 272 -12.42 -20.83 -10.26
CA ASP A 272 -11.66 -21.80 -11.06
C ASP A 272 -11.60 -21.41 -12.54
N HIS A 273 -12.41 -20.45 -12.97
CA HIS A 273 -12.38 -19.86 -14.31
C HIS A 273 -12.10 -18.37 -14.21
N ILE A 274 -10.92 -17.96 -14.66
CA ILE A 274 -10.42 -16.60 -14.57
C ILE A 274 -10.36 -15.99 -15.96
N HIS A 275 -11.05 -14.88 -16.16
CA HIS A 275 -11.05 -14.15 -17.42
C HIS A 275 -10.31 -12.83 -17.25
N ILE A 276 -9.27 -12.58 -18.06
CA ILE A 276 -8.44 -11.39 -18.02
C ILE A 276 -8.63 -10.61 -19.31
N GLY A 277 -9.14 -9.38 -19.18
CA GLY A 277 -9.22 -8.43 -20.28
C GLY A 277 -8.10 -7.40 -20.19
N VAL A 278 -7.33 -7.21 -21.27
CA VAL A 278 -6.29 -6.18 -21.37
C VAL A 278 -6.72 -5.16 -22.41
N LEU A 279 -7.03 -3.94 -21.98
CA LEU A 279 -7.57 -2.88 -22.81
C LEU A 279 -6.59 -1.70 -22.84
N ASP A 280 -6.09 -1.40 -24.02
CA ASP A 280 -5.25 -0.24 -24.29
C ASP A 280 -6.11 0.99 -24.60
N SER A 281 -6.12 1.98 -23.69
CA SER A 281 -6.87 3.22 -23.82
C SER A 281 -5.97 4.42 -24.17
N GLY A 282 -4.91 4.20 -24.93
CA GLY A 282 -3.96 5.24 -25.35
C GLY A 282 -3.01 5.64 -24.23
N ASP A 283 -3.37 6.55 -23.35
CA ASP A 283 -2.52 7.01 -22.24
C ASP A 283 -2.51 6.06 -21.04
N ARG A 284 -3.49 5.16 -20.93
CA ARG A 284 -3.65 4.25 -19.79
C ARG A 284 -3.83 2.82 -20.27
N LEU A 285 -3.29 1.90 -19.47
CA LEU A 285 -3.60 0.49 -19.58
C LEU A 285 -4.65 0.12 -18.53
N ARG A 286 -5.67 -0.64 -18.97
CA ARG A 286 -6.71 -1.19 -18.12
C ARG A 286 -6.64 -2.72 -18.18
N VAL A 287 -6.50 -3.34 -17.02
CA VAL A 287 -6.48 -4.80 -16.86
C VAL A 287 -7.68 -5.18 -16.00
N GLU A 288 -8.57 -5.97 -16.57
CA GLU A 288 -9.76 -6.51 -15.92
C GLU A 288 -9.52 -7.97 -15.56
N VAL A 289 -9.68 -8.32 -14.30
CA VAL A 289 -9.56 -9.70 -13.81
C VAL A 289 -10.90 -10.10 -13.24
N ARG A 290 -11.57 -11.05 -13.86
CA ARG A 290 -12.88 -11.57 -13.46
C ARG A 290 -12.78 -13.04 -13.08
N ASP A 291 -13.37 -13.39 -11.94
CA ASP A 291 -13.55 -14.78 -11.50
C ASP A 291 -15.03 -15.21 -11.54
N ASN A 292 -15.24 -16.51 -11.53
CA ASN A 292 -16.57 -17.14 -11.42
C ASN A 292 -16.87 -17.61 -9.99
N GLY A 293 -16.23 -17.04 -9.00
CA GLY A 293 -16.41 -17.39 -7.58
C GLY A 293 -17.79 -17.06 -7.03
N PRO A 294 -18.02 -17.24 -5.73
CA PRO A 294 -19.32 -17.01 -5.10
C PRO A 294 -19.74 -15.53 -5.12
N GLY A 295 -18.82 -14.60 -5.37
CA GLY A 295 -19.09 -13.18 -5.26
C GLY A 295 -19.40 -12.75 -3.83
N MET A 296 -19.61 -11.45 -3.64
CA MET A 296 -19.97 -10.85 -2.35
C MET A 296 -20.85 -9.62 -2.54
N ASP A 297 -21.54 -9.23 -1.48
CA ASP A 297 -22.34 -8.00 -1.47
C ASP A 297 -21.45 -6.74 -1.52
N VAL A 298 -21.95 -5.67 -2.13
CA VAL A 298 -21.23 -4.38 -2.29
C VAL A 298 -20.82 -3.79 -0.94
N GLN A 299 -21.64 -3.94 0.10
CA GLN A 299 -21.28 -3.46 1.45
C GLN A 299 -20.18 -4.29 2.09
N GLU A 300 -20.14 -5.58 1.81
CA GLU A 300 -19.11 -6.48 2.26
C GLU A 300 -17.79 -6.16 1.51
N LEU A 301 -17.85 -5.99 0.20
CA LEU A 301 -16.72 -5.55 -0.62
C LEU A 301 -16.14 -4.22 -0.10
N LYS A 302 -16.98 -3.22 0.16
CA LYS A 302 -16.54 -1.94 0.74
C LYS A 302 -15.90 -2.12 2.12
N ARG A 303 -16.44 -3.00 2.98
CA ARG A 303 -15.87 -3.31 4.31
C ARG A 303 -14.50 -3.97 4.23
N HIS A 304 -14.29 -4.82 3.23
CA HIS A 304 -13.00 -5.48 3.01
C HIS A 304 -11.92 -4.52 2.45
N LEU A 305 -12.33 -3.46 1.79
CA LEU A 305 -11.43 -2.51 1.13
C LEU A 305 -11.13 -1.26 1.96
N VAL A 306 -11.96 -0.94 2.97
CA VAL A 306 -11.74 0.20 3.87
C VAL A 306 -10.83 -0.22 5.02
N ILE A 307 -9.70 0.46 5.16
CA ILE A 307 -8.78 0.33 6.31
C ILE A 307 -9.49 0.89 7.55
N SER A 308 -10.26 0.07 8.27
CA SER A 308 -10.73 0.47 9.59
C SER A 308 -9.66 0.17 10.64
N LYS A 309 -9.26 1.17 11.41
CA LYS A 309 -8.28 1.04 12.51
C LYS A 309 -8.67 -0.02 13.56
N GLU A 310 -9.94 -0.39 13.62
CA GLU A 310 -10.51 -1.25 14.66
C GLU A 310 -10.49 -2.76 14.33
N ARG A 311 -10.18 -3.16 13.07
CA ARG A 311 -10.24 -4.57 12.64
C ARG A 311 -8.90 -5.20 12.28
N ARG A 312 -7.78 -4.68 12.77
CA ARG A 312 -6.43 -5.17 12.46
C ARG A 312 -6.13 -6.60 12.89
N GLU A 313 -7.00 -7.25 13.67
CA GLU A 313 -6.68 -8.55 14.27
C GLU A 313 -7.43 -9.77 13.69
N ALA A 314 -8.48 -9.59 12.91
CA ALA A 314 -9.36 -10.72 12.57
C ALA A 314 -9.22 -11.31 11.16
N ASP A 315 -8.86 -10.54 10.11
CA ASP A 315 -8.91 -11.04 8.73
C ASP A 315 -7.68 -10.64 7.88
N SER A 316 -6.77 -11.58 7.75
CA SER A 316 -5.54 -11.48 6.96
C SER A 316 -5.73 -11.54 5.45
N THR A 317 -6.92 -11.90 4.99
CA THR A 317 -7.23 -12.18 3.58
C THR A 317 -7.28 -10.92 2.70
N HIS A 318 -7.40 -9.74 3.30
CA HIS A 318 -7.65 -8.50 2.56
C HIS A 318 -6.46 -7.54 2.48
N LEU A 319 -5.35 -7.90 3.13
CA LEU A 319 -4.15 -7.06 3.17
C LEU A 319 -3.55 -6.85 1.76
N GLY A 320 -3.56 -7.88 0.92
CA GLY A 320 -3.04 -7.81 -0.44
C GLY A 320 -3.70 -6.75 -1.32
N LEU A 321 -5.02 -6.60 -1.24
CA LEU A 321 -5.73 -5.57 -2.01
C LEU A 321 -5.41 -4.15 -1.53
N GLN A 322 -5.29 -3.95 -0.21
CA GLN A 322 -4.89 -2.65 0.36
C GLN A 322 -3.50 -2.23 -0.08
N VAL A 323 -2.58 -3.19 -0.12
CA VAL A 323 -1.23 -3.01 -0.66
C VAL A 323 -1.29 -2.63 -2.14
N SER A 324 -2.07 -3.35 -2.93
CA SER A 324 -2.23 -3.07 -4.36
C SER A 324 -2.77 -1.65 -4.60
N ILE A 325 -3.75 -1.19 -3.80
CA ILE A 325 -4.26 0.18 -3.85
C ILE A 325 -3.15 1.20 -3.56
N HIS A 326 -2.35 0.95 -2.51
CA HIS A 326 -1.23 1.83 -2.14
C HIS A 326 -0.17 1.90 -3.24
N LEU A 327 0.25 0.76 -3.76
CA LEU A 327 1.25 0.65 -4.82
C LEU A 327 0.76 1.28 -6.13
N LEU A 328 -0.50 1.05 -6.51
CA LEU A 328 -1.10 1.70 -7.67
C LEU A 328 -1.12 3.22 -7.51
N GLY A 329 -1.43 3.73 -6.31
CA GLY A 329 -1.35 5.16 -6.01
C GLY A 329 0.04 5.74 -6.24
N LYS A 330 1.13 4.99 -5.93
CA LYS A 330 2.52 5.41 -6.20
C LYS A 330 2.80 5.61 -7.70
N ILE A 331 2.27 4.73 -8.55
CA ILE A 331 2.45 4.80 -10.02
C ILE A 331 1.38 5.61 -10.74
N GLY A 332 0.50 6.31 -10.01
CA GLY A 332 -0.59 7.10 -10.59
C GLY A 332 -1.74 6.26 -11.15
N GLY A 333 -1.83 5.00 -10.73
CA GLY A 333 -2.90 4.07 -11.06
C GLY A 333 -4.04 4.08 -10.06
N ARG A 334 -5.06 3.26 -10.33
CA ARG A 334 -6.20 3.02 -9.46
C ARG A 334 -6.67 1.57 -9.56
N LEU A 335 -7.25 1.06 -8.49
CA LEU A 335 -7.95 -0.21 -8.43
C LEU A 335 -9.45 0.05 -8.28
N SER A 336 -10.26 -0.63 -9.05
CA SER A 336 -11.72 -0.64 -8.91
C SER A 336 -12.18 -2.08 -8.79
N ALA A 337 -13.29 -2.33 -8.09
CA ALA A 337 -13.82 -3.67 -7.96
C ALA A 337 -15.34 -3.67 -8.09
N TRP A 338 -15.86 -4.77 -8.60
CA TRP A 338 -17.28 -5.08 -8.66
C TRP A 338 -17.49 -6.53 -8.23
N SER A 339 -18.56 -6.79 -7.49
CA SER A 339 -18.94 -8.15 -7.12
C SER A 339 -20.44 -8.22 -6.84
N ARG A 340 -21.04 -9.38 -7.14
CA ARG A 340 -22.39 -9.74 -6.74
C ARG A 340 -22.44 -11.19 -6.28
N PRO A 341 -23.26 -11.50 -5.25
CA PRO A 341 -23.46 -12.87 -4.83
C PRO A 341 -23.91 -13.75 -6.00
N GLY A 342 -23.20 -14.87 -6.23
CA GLY A 342 -23.47 -15.83 -7.30
C GLY A 342 -22.95 -15.44 -8.69
N GLU A 343 -22.38 -14.25 -8.90
CA GLU A 343 -21.88 -13.78 -10.21
C GLU A 343 -20.35 -13.60 -10.23
N GLY A 344 -19.65 -13.94 -9.14
CA GLY A 344 -18.21 -13.76 -9.00
C GLY A 344 -17.80 -12.33 -8.65
N ALA A 345 -16.52 -12.03 -8.85
CA ALA A 345 -15.97 -10.69 -8.68
C ALA A 345 -15.17 -10.26 -9.92
N MET A 346 -15.03 -8.95 -10.09
CA MET A 346 -14.21 -8.34 -11.13
C MET A 346 -13.39 -7.23 -10.51
N PHE A 347 -12.07 -7.31 -10.70
CA PHE A 347 -11.12 -6.27 -10.32
C PHE A 347 -10.58 -5.58 -11.56
N VAL A 348 -10.50 -4.26 -11.53
CA VAL A 348 -10.03 -3.44 -12.63
C VAL A 348 -8.83 -2.62 -12.16
N ILE A 349 -7.69 -2.90 -12.73
CA ILE A 349 -6.42 -2.21 -12.51
C ILE A 349 -6.25 -1.21 -13.66
N GLU A 350 -6.11 0.08 -13.35
CA GLU A 350 -5.82 1.11 -14.35
C GLU A 350 -4.57 1.87 -13.96
N PHE A 351 -3.62 2.01 -14.89
CA PHE A 351 -2.40 2.78 -14.66
C PHE A 351 -1.93 3.49 -15.94
N PRO A 352 -1.20 4.63 -15.82
CA PRO A 352 -0.69 5.36 -16.97
C PRO A 352 0.44 4.59 -17.64
N LYS A 353 0.46 4.58 -18.99
CA LYS A 353 1.55 3.98 -19.77
C LYS A 353 2.84 4.81 -19.75
N HIS A 354 2.72 6.10 -19.50
CA HIS A 354 3.84 7.01 -19.41
C HIS A 354 3.92 7.56 -17.99
N SER A 355 5.06 7.42 -17.34
CA SER A 355 5.30 8.04 -16.03
C SER A 355 5.43 9.55 -16.20
N SER A 356 4.35 10.29 -15.97
CA SER A 356 4.33 11.76 -16.00
C SER A 356 5.04 12.43 -14.81
N ARG A 357 5.81 11.68 -14.01
CA ARG A 357 6.48 12.19 -12.81
C ARG A 357 7.98 12.43 -12.95
N PHE A 358 8.54 12.33 -14.16
CA PHE A 358 9.95 12.64 -14.42
C PHE A 358 10.07 13.62 -15.61
N SER A 359 9.59 14.85 -15.40
CA SER A 359 10.06 16.05 -16.11
C SER A 359 10.37 17.13 -15.08
#